data_7ad7114f702fae4b1768d06c0b095810
#
_entry.id   7ad7114f702fae4b1768d06c0b095810
#
_cell.length_a   1.000
_cell.length_b   1.000
_cell.length_c   1.000
_cell.angle_alpha   90.00
_cell.angle_beta   90.00
_cell.angle_gamma   90.00
#
_symmetry.space_group_name_H-M   'P 1'
#
loop_
_entity.id
_entity.type
_entity.pdbx_description
1 polymer ?
#
loop_
_entity_poly.entity_id
_entity_poly.type
_entity_poly.pdbx_seq_one_letter_code
_entity_poly.pdbx_strand_id
1 'polypeptide(L)'
;YGQHDFRNYTSKEEDENQFVREIVGIHISNPENHIVVDIAATGIEIHKYGAHLFHTSNQRVWDYVRQFTDFTGYQHRVFALHNGQAYQFPMGLGLVSQFFGRYFTPDEARALIAEQAAEIHTADAQNLEEKAISLIGRPLYEAFVKGYTAKQWQTDPTELPAANITRLPVRYTFDNRYFNDTYEGLPVDGYTAWLQNMAADQRIEVRLDTDWFDVRDQLRAASPPAPVVYTGPLDRYFDHADGRLG
;
A
#
# COMPACT_ATOMS: atom_id res chain seq x y z
N TYR A 1 -6.29 1.02 0.94
CA TYR A 1 -4.91 0.99 1.42
C TYR A 1 -4.53 2.40 1.86
N GLY A 2 -4.51 2.62 3.20
CA GLY A 2 -4.11 3.90 3.79
C GLY A 2 -2.64 4.18 3.51
N GLN A 3 -2.38 5.29 2.84
CA GLN A 3 -1.06 5.91 2.88
C GLN A 3 -0.84 6.40 4.31
N HIS A 4 0.00 5.73 5.07
CA HIS A 4 0.51 6.28 6.32
C HIS A 4 1.41 7.47 5.97
N ASP A 5 0.92 8.67 6.27
CA ASP A 5 1.62 9.93 6.06
C ASP A 5 2.62 10.14 7.19
N PHE A 6 3.89 9.85 6.94
CA PHE A 6 5.00 10.06 7.88
C PHE A 6 5.43 11.54 7.99
N ARG A 7 4.58 12.51 7.64
CA ARG A 7 4.98 13.92 7.51
C ARG A 7 5.06 14.75 8.80
N ASN A 8 4.85 14.19 9.98
CA ASN A 8 4.86 14.97 11.22
C ASN A 8 5.79 14.42 12.31
N TYR A 9 7.07 14.29 12.00
CA TYR A 9 8.11 14.24 13.03
C TYR A 9 9.12 15.35 12.78
N THR A 10 8.82 16.55 13.29
CA THR A 10 9.84 17.57 13.55
C THR A 10 10.39 17.31 14.93
N SER A 11 11.51 16.61 15.04
CA SER A 11 12.29 16.57 16.27
C SER A 11 13.08 17.87 16.40
N LYS A 12 12.92 18.57 17.50
CA LYS A 12 13.95 19.45 18.00
C LYS A 12 15.20 18.62 18.28
N GLU A 13 16.35 19.15 17.87
CA GLU A 13 17.66 18.65 18.24
C GLU A 13 17.82 18.67 19.75
N GLU A 14 17.57 17.55 20.42
CA GLU A 14 18.09 17.27 21.75
C GLU A 14 18.17 15.75 21.91
N ASP A 15 19.41 15.23 21.98
CA ASP A 15 19.79 13.89 22.41
C ASP A 15 19.45 12.71 21.47
N GLU A 16 20.18 12.59 20.37
CA GLU A 16 20.16 11.40 19.50
C GLU A 16 20.55 10.08 20.25
N ASN A 17 21.11 10.16 21.43
CA ASN A 17 21.56 8.99 22.19
C ASN A 17 20.54 8.42 23.19
N GLN A 18 19.47 9.14 23.51
CA GLN A 18 18.47 8.68 24.48
C GLN A 18 17.24 8.02 23.80
N PHE A 19 16.97 8.34 22.53
CA PHE A 19 15.74 7.92 21.84
C PHE A 19 15.76 6.46 21.34
N VAL A 20 16.91 5.78 21.35
CA VAL A 20 17.08 4.43 20.78
C VAL A 20 17.04 3.34 21.85
N ARG A 21 16.80 3.65 23.09
CA ARG A 21 17.03 2.68 24.18
C ARG A 21 15.96 1.61 24.35
N GLU A 22 14.77 1.74 23.77
CA GLU A 22 13.72 0.74 24.02
C GLU A 22 12.69 0.64 22.88
N ILE A 23 13.06 0.08 21.74
CA ILE A 23 12.06 -0.50 20.85
C ILE A 23 11.88 -1.96 21.29
N VAL A 24 10.91 -2.20 22.14
CA VAL A 24 10.51 -3.54 22.55
C VAL A 24 9.42 -4.04 21.62
N GLY A 25 9.73 -5.00 20.79
CA GLY A 25 8.78 -5.86 20.14
C GLY A 25 8.31 -5.44 18.73
N ILE A 26 8.86 -6.04 17.71
CA ILE A 26 8.15 -6.21 16.46
C ILE A 26 7.20 -7.40 16.65
N HIS A 27 5.89 -7.12 16.75
CA HIS A 27 4.89 -8.18 16.82
C HIS A 27 4.74 -8.82 15.45
N ILE A 28 5.33 -9.99 15.27
CA ILE A 28 5.00 -10.88 14.14
C ILE A 28 4.07 -11.94 14.71
N SER A 29 2.78 -11.68 14.64
CA SER A 29 1.76 -12.63 15.07
C SER A 29 1.68 -13.78 14.06
N ASN A 30 2.05 -14.98 14.50
CA ASN A 30 1.90 -16.26 13.84
C ASN A 30 2.89 -16.53 12.68
N PRO A 31 3.69 -17.61 12.74
CA PRO A 31 4.58 -18.03 11.64
C PRO A 31 3.84 -18.29 10.32
N GLU A 32 2.53 -18.51 10.35
CA GLU A 32 1.70 -18.61 9.15
C GLU A 32 1.44 -17.25 8.46
N ASN A 33 1.72 -16.15 9.13
CA ASN A 33 1.50 -14.77 8.64
C ASN A 33 2.76 -14.11 8.08
N HIS A 34 3.79 -14.88 7.72
CA HIS A 34 4.89 -14.32 6.95
C HIS A 34 4.37 -13.77 5.64
N ILE A 35 4.53 -12.46 5.45
CA ILE A 35 4.07 -11.71 4.28
C ILE A 35 4.79 -12.19 3.03
N VAL A 36 6.02 -12.64 3.19
CA VAL A 36 6.87 -13.17 2.12
C VAL A 36 7.39 -14.54 2.56
N VAL A 37 7.13 -15.56 1.78
CA VAL A 37 7.65 -16.91 1.98
C VAL A 37 8.71 -17.15 0.94
N ASP A 38 9.95 -17.27 1.38
CA ASP A 38 11.03 -17.77 0.54
C ASP A 38 10.83 -19.28 0.33
N ILE A 39 10.60 -19.70 -0.91
CA ILE A 39 10.58 -21.12 -1.25
C ILE A 39 12.02 -21.55 -1.56
N ALA A 40 12.75 -21.91 -0.52
CA ALA A 40 14.13 -22.36 -0.59
C ALA A 40 14.39 -23.48 -1.63
N ALA A 41 13.37 -24.27 -1.97
CA ALA A 41 13.48 -25.36 -2.95
C ALA A 41 13.53 -24.87 -4.42
N THR A 42 13.00 -23.68 -4.73
CA THR A 42 12.88 -23.18 -6.11
C THR A 42 13.63 -21.88 -6.36
N GLY A 43 14.10 -21.20 -5.31
CA GLY A 43 14.68 -19.86 -5.40
C GLY A 43 13.70 -18.77 -5.84
N ILE A 44 12.38 -19.04 -5.69
CA ILE A 44 11.32 -18.10 -6.05
C ILE A 44 10.76 -17.49 -4.76
N GLU A 45 10.78 -16.17 -4.69
CA GLU A 45 10.14 -15.42 -3.62
C GLU A 45 8.63 -15.30 -3.88
N ILE A 46 7.80 -15.69 -2.91
CA ILE A 46 6.35 -15.62 -3.00
C ILE A 46 5.80 -14.66 -1.95
N HIS A 47 5.02 -13.68 -2.40
CA HIS A 47 4.26 -12.78 -1.55
C HIS A 47 2.89 -13.41 -1.24
N LYS A 48 2.80 -14.15 -0.13
CA LYS A 48 1.63 -14.96 0.21
C LYS A 48 0.35 -14.14 0.45
N TYR A 49 0.48 -12.93 1.00
CA TYR A 49 -0.65 -12.08 1.40
C TYR A 49 -0.74 -10.77 0.60
N GLY A 50 -0.28 -10.77 -0.62
CA GLY A 50 -0.25 -9.61 -1.50
C GLY A 50 1.16 -9.09 -1.73
N ALA A 51 1.34 -8.40 -2.84
CA ALA A 51 2.65 -7.88 -3.23
C ALA A 51 3.09 -6.78 -2.25
N HIS A 52 4.24 -6.99 -1.60
CA HIS A 52 4.91 -5.99 -0.78
C HIS A 52 6.12 -5.48 -1.55
N LEU A 53 6.02 -4.23 -1.98
CA LEU A 53 7.01 -3.59 -2.83
C LEU A 53 7.52 -2.37 -2.09
N PHE A 54 8.84 -2.30 -1.91
CA PHE A 54 9.42 -1.11 -1.32
C PHE A 54 9.50 0.00 -2.36
N HIS A 55 8.96 1.18 -2.02
CA HIS A 55 9.08 2.38 -2.83
C HIS A 55 9.06 3.63 -1.95
N THR A 56 9.82 4.63 -2.34
CA THR A 56 9.87 5.92 -1.65
C THR A 56 10.49 7.01 -2.53
N SER A 57 10.07 8.25 -2.35
CA SER A 57 10.78 9.43 -2.88
C SER A 57 11.57 10.16 -1.79
N ASN A 58 11.54 9.66 -0.55
CA ASN A 58 12.24 10.26 0.57
C ASN A 58 13.68 9.74 0.63
N GLN A 59 14.65 10.62 0.34
CA GLN A 59 16.08 10.31 0.37
C GLN A 59 16.53 9.77 1.73
N ARG A 60 16.06 10.34 2.85
CA ARG A 60 16.44 9.90 4.19
C ARG A 60 15.98 8.47 4.47
N VAL A 61 14.77 8.11 4.03
CA VAL A 61 14.26 6.74 4.15
C VAL A 61 15.10 5.79 3.32
N TRP A 62 15.38 6.16 2.06
CA TRP A 62 16.21 5.37 1.16
C TRP A 62 17.60 5.11 1.72
N ASP A 63 18.28 6.15 2.19
CA ASP A 63 19.62 6.05 2.77
C ASP A 63 19.62 5.20 4.06
N TYR A 64 18.54 5.28 4.84
CA TYR A 64 18.41 4.49 6.06
C TYR A 64 18.23 3.00 5.77
N VAL A 65 17.29 2.63 4.90
CA VAL A 65 16.99 1.22 4.63
C VAL A 65 18.13 0.50 3.93
N ARG A 66 18.91 1.21 3.12
CA ARG A 66 20.10 0.68 2.43
C ARG A 66 21.26 0.34 3.34
N GLN A 67 21.23 0.70 4.60
CA GLN A 67 22.21 0.23 5.57
C GLN A 67 22.04 -1.26 5.92
N PHE A 68 20.88 -1.83 5.61
CA PHE A 68 20.50 -3.18 6.04
C PHE A 68 20.32 -4.17 4.88
N THR A 69 20.15 -3.68 3.66
CA THR A 69 20.03 -4.49 2.44
C THR A 69 20.29 -3.64 1.20
N ASP A 70 20.67 -4.30 0.11
CA ASP A 70 20.60 -3.73 -1.22
C ASP A 70 19.23 -4.01 -1.85
N PHE A 71 18.84 -3.19 -2.84
CA PHE A 71 17.58 -3.34 -3.56
C PHE A 71 17.85 -3.71 -5.03
N THR A 72 16.99 -4.56 -5.57
CA THR A 72 16.98 -4.88 -6.99
C THR A 72 16.51 -3.67 -7.82
N GLY A 73 16.76 -3.69 -9.12
CA GLY A 73 16.20 -2.71 -10.04
C GLY A 73 14.75 -3.03 -10.48
N TYR A 74 14.01 -3.82 -9.70
CA TYR A 74 12.63 -4.21 -10.03
C TYR A 74 11.72 -2.98 -10.05
N GLN A 75 10.98 -2.83 -11.14
CA GLN A 75 9.93 -1.83 -11.30
C GLN A 75 8.58 -2.51 -11.41
N HIS A 76 7.66 -2.14 -10.52
CA HIS A 76 6.35 -2.77 -10.51
C HIS A 76 5.47 -2.31 -11.66
N ARG A 77 4.89 -3.30 -12.37
CA ARG A 77 3.96 -3.09 -13.47
C ARG A 77 2.74 -3.97 -13.27
N VAL A 78 1.57 -3.39 -13.45
CA VAL A 78 0.29 -4.07 -13.27
C VAL A 78 -0.41 -4.19 -14.62
N PHE A 79 -1.05 -5.32 -14.82
CA PHE A 79 -1.87 -5.57 -15.99
C PHE A 79 -3.27 -5.98 -15.56
N ALA A 80 -4.28 -5.52 -16.30
CA ALA A 80 -5.65 -5.98 -16.17
C ALA A 80 -6.03 -6.77 -17.42
N LEU A 81 -6.79 -7.84 -17.23
CA LEU A 81 -7.38 -8.61 -18.32
C LEU A 81 -8.84 -8.17 -18.50
N HIS A 82 -9.19 -7.68 -19.69
CA HIS A 82 -10.56 -7.33 -20.04
C HIS A 82 -10.88 -7.86 -21.44
N ASN A 83 -11.95 -8.63 -21.56
CA ASN A 83 -12.38 -9.25 -22.84
C ASN A 83 -11.26 -10.01 -23.58
N GLY A 84 -10.43 -10.75 -22.85
CA GLY A 84 -9.32 -11.52 -23.42
C GLY A 84 -8.10 -10.71 -23.82
N GLN A 85 -8.08 -9.40 -23.60
CA GLN A 85 -6.94 -8.52 -23.87
C GLN A 85 -6.30 -8.05 -22.58
N ALA A 86 -4.95 -8.01 -22.56
CA ALA A 86 -4.18 -7.46 -21.46
C ALA A 86 -3.96 -5.96 -21.65
N TYR A 87 -4.32 -5.18 -20.65
CA TYR A 87 -4.13 -3.73 -20.58
C TYR A 87 -3.13 -3.39 -19.49
N GLN A 88 -2.20 -2.53 -19.82
CA GLN A 88 -1.16 -2.14 -18.87
C GLN A 88 -1.61 -0.97 -17.99
N PHE A 89 -1.59 -1.17 -16.69
CA PHE A 89 -1.82 -0.14 -15.69
C PHE A 89 -0.53 0.61 -15.31
N PRO A 90 -0.64 1.82 -14.71
CA PRO A 90 -1.85 2.58 -14.40
C PRO A 90 -2.60 3.06 -15.63
N MET A 91 -3.83 3.61 -15.44
CA MET A 91 -4.61 4.22 -16.53
C MET A 91 -3.84 5.40 -17.12
N GLY A 92 -3.02 5.15 -18.13
CA GLY A 92 -2.19 6.11 -18.85
C GLY A 92 -2.58 6.21 -20.33
N LEU A 93 -1.85 7.02 -21.09
CA LEU A 93 -2.10 7.17 -22.54
C LEU A 93 -2.05 5.84 -23.29
N GLY A 94 -1.19 4.90 -22.86
CA GLY A 94 -1.11 3.56 -23.47
C GLY A 94 -2.40 2.77 -23.30
N LEU A 95 -2.95 2.70 -22.08
CA LEU A 95 -4.20 2.03 -21.79
C LEU A 95 -5.37 2.70 -22.51
N VAL A 96 -5.48 4.02 -22.42
CA VAL A 96 -6.55 4.79 -23.09
C VAL A 96 -6.51 4.58 -24.59
N SER A 97 -5.31 4.66 -25.21
CA SER A 97 -5.14 4.45 -26.65
C SER A 97 -5.53 3.03 -27.09
N GLN A 98 -5.10 2.01 -26.31
CA GLN A 98 -5.44 0.62 -26.59
C GLN A 98 -6.95 0.38 -26.45
N PHE A 99 -7.56 0.90 -25.39
CA PHE A 99 -8.98 0.68 -25.10
C PHE A 99 -9.91 1.32 -26.14
N PHE A 100 -9.63 2.55 -26.53
CA PHE A 100 -10.42 3.28 -27.52
C PHE A 100 -9.96 3.08 -28.97
N GLY A 101 -8.94 2.25 -29.21
CA GLY A 101 -8.51 1.81 -30.55
C GLY A 101 -7.82 2.88 -31.38
N ARG A 102 -7.32 3.98 -30.80
CA ARG A 102 -6.52 5.01 -31.47
C ARG A 102 -5.52 5.66 -30.55
N TYR A 103 -4.48 6.24 -31.11
CA TYR A 103 -3.54 7.07 -30.32
C TYR A 103 -4.16 8.41 -29.97
N PHE A 104 -3.84 8.87 -28.76
CA PHE A 104 -4.24 10.16 -28.22
C PHE A 104 -3.04 10.98 -27.80
N THR A 105 -3.08 12.27 -28.08
CA THR A 105 -2.27 13.24 -27.37
C THR A 105 -2.79 13.42 -25.94
N PRO A 106 -1.98 13.96 -25.01
CA PRO A 106 -2.45 14.22 -23.64
C PRO A 106 -3.74 15.04 -23.57
N ASP A 107 -3.88 16.05 -24.45
CA ASP A 107 -5.04 16.93 -24.44
C ASP A 107 -6.28 16.29 -25.05
N GLU A 108 -6.13 15.50 -26.10
CA GLU A 108 -7.23 14.68 -26.64
C GLU A 108 -7.73 13.66 -25.64
N ALA A 109 -6.81 13.01 -24.90
CA ALA A 109 -7.19 12.05 -23.85
C ALA A 109 -7.93 12.75 -22.70
N ARG A 110 -7.48 13.96 -22.28
CA ARG A 110 -8.20 14.76 -21.28
C ARG A 110 -9.60 15.12 -21.73
N ALA A 111 -9.73 15.58 -22.97
CA ALA A 111 -11.02 15.95 -23.54
C ALA A 111 -11.97 14.75 -23.61
N LEU A 112 -11.49 13.60 -24.07
CA LEU A 112 -12.28 12.36 -24.11
C LEU A 112 -12.74 11.93 -22.70
N ILE A 113 -11.84 11.89 -21.73
CA ILE A 113 -12.20 11.50 -20.36
C ILE A 113 -13.20 12.50 -19.76
N ALA A 114 -13.01 13.81 -19.97
CA ALA A 114 -13.94 14.81 -19.49
C ALA A 114 -15.33 14.67 -20.13
N GLU A 115 -15.41 14.38 -21.43
CA GLU A 115 -16.66 14.11 -22.15
C GLU A 115 -17.38 12.87 -21.56
N GLN A 116 -16.64 11.77 -21.37
CA GLN A 116 -17.20 10.55 -20.80
C GLN A 116 -17.62 10.71 -19.33
N ALA A 117 -16.89 11.47 -18.56
CA ALA A 117 -17.16 11.73 -17.15
C ALA A 117 -18.32 12.73 -16.94
N ALA A 118 -18.68 13.52 -17.95
CA ALA A 118 -19.78 14.50 -17.89
C ALA A 118 -21.19 13.84 -17.73
N GLU A 119 -21.28 12.53 -17.83
CA GLU A 119 -22.51 11.78 -17.56
C GLU A 119 -23.03 12.03 -16.13
N ILE A 120 -22.13 12.16 -15.16
CA ILE A 120 -22.49 12.40 -13.76
C ILE A 120 -21.62 13.55 -13.22
N HIS A 121 -22.28 14.59 -12.72
CA HIS A 121 -21.53 15.66 -12.07
C HIS A 121 -20.95 15.17 -10.73
N THR A 122 -19.68 15.40 -10.51
CA THR A 122 -18.93 14.84 -9.35
C THR A 122 -19.52 15.20 -7.99
N ALA A 123 -20.17 16.39 -7.88
CA ALA A 123 -20.81 16.83 -6.63
C ALA A 123 -22.14 16.10 -6.35
N ASP A 124 -22.74 15.51 -7.38
CA ASP A 124 -24.07 14.85 -7.29
C ASP A 124 -23.94 13.34 -7.07
N ALA A 125 -22.72 12.78 -7.13
CA ALA A 125 -22.45 11.36 -6.97
C ALA A 125 -22.87 10.85 -5.59
N GLN A 126 -23.79 9.89 -5.54
CA GLN A 126 -24.38 9.34 -4.31
C GLN A 126 -23.63 8.10 -3.79
N ASN A 127 -22.95 7.38 -4.67
CA ASN A 127 -22.29 6.12 -4.37
C ASN A 127 -20.93 6.03 -5.09
N LEU A 128 -20.19 4.95 -4.84
CA LEU A 128 -18.85 4.74 -5.40
C LEU A 128 -18.90 4.62 -6.93
N GLU A 129 -19.89 3.92 -7.51
CA GLU A 129 -20.04 3.79 -8.97
C GLU A 129 -20.17 5.16 -9.63
N GLU A 130 -21.13 5.96 -9.17
CA GLU A 130 -21.36 7.31 -9.71
C GLU A 130 -20.15 8.22 -9.56
N LYS A 131 -19.46 8.13 -8.40
CA LYS A 131 -18.23 8.88 -8.17
C LYS A 131 -17.11 8.47 -9.12
N ALA A 132 -16.93 7.17 -9.34
CA ALA A 132 -15.93 6.67 -10.28
C ALA A 132 -16.22 7.09 -11.72
N ILE A 133 -17.49 6.98 -12.15
CA ILE A 133 -17.93 7.42 -13.49
C ILE A 133 -17.65 8.92 -13.68
N SER A 134 -17.96 9.75 -12.66
CA SER A 134 -17.69 11.19 -12.70
C SER A 134 -16.22 11.57 -12.77
N LEU A 135 -15.31 10.61 -12.55
CA LEU A 135 -13.85 10.83 -12.60
C LEU A 135 -13.21 10.32 -13.90
N ILE A 136 -13.66 9.19 -14.41
CA ILE A 136 -13.01 8.51 -15.56
C ILE A 136 -13.95 8.14 -16.70
N GLY A 137 -15.25 8.36 -16.54
CA GLY A 137 -16.29 7.96 -17.48
C GLY A 137 -16.70 6.49 -17.35
N ARG A 138 -17.90 6.18 -17.78
CA ARG A 138 -18.52 4.84 -17.67
C ARG A 138 -17.72 3.76 -18.38
N PRO A 139 -17.21 3.93 -19.61
CA PRO A 139 -16.51 2.86 -20.30
C PRO A 139 -15.28 2.34 -19.56
N LEU A 140 -14.44 3.23 -19.03
CA LEU A 140 -13.26 2.85 -18.24
C LEU A 140 -13.63 2.30 -16.87
N TYR A 141 -14.67 2.84 -16.25
CA TYR A 141 -15.19 2.32 -14.98
C TYR A 141 -15.65 0.86 -15.12
N GLU A 142 -16.51 0.56 -16.10
CA GLU A 142 -17.05 -0.79 -16.31
C GLU A 142 -15.96 -1.79 -16.66
N ALA A 143 -15.00 -1.37 -17.49
CA ALA A 143 -13.92 -2.25 -17.95
C ALA A 143 -12.91 -2.60 -16.84
N PHE A 144 -12.56 -1.64 -15.96
CA PHE A 144 -11.35 -1.76 -15.13
C PHE A 144 -11.56 -1.53 -13.64
N VAL A 145 -12.68 -0.94 -13.22
CA VAL A 145 -12.91 -0.58 -11.81
C VAL A 145 -14.04 -1.40 -11.20
N LYS A 146 -15.18 -1.49 -11.85
CA LYS A 146 -16.39 -2.13 -11.32
C LYS A 146 -16.15 -3.54 -10.79
N GLY A 147 -15.62 -4.41 -11.64
CA GLY A 147 -15.41 -5.83 -11.28
C GLY A 147 -14.37 -6.02 -10.17
N TYR A 148 -13.29 -5.23 -10.20
CA TYR A 148 -12.28 -5.25 -9.15
C TYR A 148 -12.86 -4.76 -7.82
N THR A 149 -13.59 -3.66 -7.83
CA THR A 149 -14.19 -3.06 -6.63
C THR A 149 -15.22 -4.01 -6.01
N ALA A 150 -16.14 -4.55 -6.81
CA ALA A 150 -17.14 -5.50 -6.33
C ALA A 150 -16.48 -6.75 -5.70
N LYS A 151 -15.42 -7.27 -6.32
CA LYS A 151 -14.65 -8.40 -5.77
C LYS A 151 -13.95 -8.05 -4.47
N GLN A 152 -13.31 -6.88 -4.41
CA GLN A 152 -12.53 -6.46 -3.25
C GLN A 152 -13.41 -6.21 -2.01
N TRP A 153 -14.55 -5.58 -2.23
CA TRP A 153 -15.48 -5.21 -1.16
C TRP A 153 -16.56 -6.26 -0.88
N GLN A 154 -16.67 -7.29 -1.72
CA GLN A 154 -17.74 -8.29 -1.67
C GLN A 154 -19.15 -7.65 -1.65
N THR A 155 -19.28 -6.47 -2.28
CA THR A 155 -20.46 -5.61 -2.25
C THR A 155 -20.58 -4.89 -3.60
N ASP A 156 -21.80 -4.65 -4.06
CA ASP A 156 -22.01 -3.89 -5.29
C ASP A 156 -21.51 -2.44 -5.11
N PRO A 157 -20.75 -1.87 -6.05
CA PRO A 157 -20.26 -0.50 -5.95
C PRO A 157 -21.36 0.56 -5.78
N THR A 158 -22.59 0.30 -6.19
CA THR A 158 -23.74 1.18 -5.96
C THR A 158 -24.17 1.25 -4.50
N GLU A 159 -23.81 0.27 -3.69
CA GLU A 159 -24.09 0.22 -2.24
C GLU A 159 -22.95 0.81 -1.40
N LEU A 160 -21.81 1.11 -2.03
CA LEU A 160 -20.65 1.67 -1.34
C LEU A 160 -20.68 3.20 -1.32
N PRO A 161 -20.30 3.85 -0.21
CA PRO A 161 -20.25 5.30 -0.13
C PRO A 161 -19.32 5.93 -1.19
N ALA A 162 -19.73 7.06 -1.77
CA ALA A 162 -18.90 7.82 -2.72
C ALA A 162 -17.54 8.23 -2.13
N ALA A 163 -17.46 8.41 -0.82
CA ALA A 163 -16.23 8.76 -0.11
C ALA A 163 -15.13 7.67 -0.15
N ASN A 164 -15.50 6.42 -0.45
CA ASN A 164 -14.53 5.32 -0.57
C ASN A 164 -13.61 5.49 -1.79
N ILE A 165 -14.00 6.31 -2.76
CA ILE A 165 -13.18 6.66 -3.91
C ILE A 165 -13.07 8.18 -4.02
N THR A 166 -11.92 8.72 -3.66
CA THR A 166 -11.69 10.17 -3.72
C THR A 166 -11.03 10.60 -5.02
N ARG A 167 -10.30 9.69 -5.66
CA ARG A 167 -9.58 9.94 -6.91
C ARG A 167 -9.35 8.63 -7.68
N LEU A 168 -9.45 8.71 -8.98
CA LEU A 168 -8.94 7.69 -9.92
C LEU A 168 -7.95 8.41 -10.85
N PRO A 169 -6.65 8.31 -10.61
CA PRO A 169 -5.67 9.06 -11.37
C PRO A 169 -5.56 8.49 -12.78
N VAL A 170 -5.89 9.31 -13.78
CA VAL A 170 -5.51 9.07 -15.16
C VAL A 170 -4.18 9.78 -15.41
N ARG A 171 -3.18 9.05 -15.86
CA ARG A 171 -1.86 9.59 -16.22
C ARG A 171 -1.84 9.93 -17.70
N TYR A 172 -1.71 11.21 -18.03
CA TYR A 172 -1.64 11.64 -19.44
C TYR A 172 -0.22 11.55 -19.98
N THR A 173 0.44 10.43 -19.68
CA THR A 173 1.80 10.06 -20.13
C THR A 173 1.83 8.58 -20.51
N PHE A 174 2.90 8.15 -21.17
CA PHE A 174 3.18 6.74 -21.47
C PHE A 174 3.99 6.05 -20.37
N ASP A 175 4.29 6.73 -19.26
CA ASP A 175 4.95 6.09 -18.13
C ASP A 175 4.02 5.05 -17.49
N ASN A 176 4.45 3.81 -17.55
CA ASN A 176 3.69 2.64 -17.11
C ASN A 176 4.21 2.03 -15.79
N ARG A 177 5.12 2.70 -15.10
CA ARG A 177 5.52 2.30 -13.75
C ARG A 177 4.33 2.49 -12.82
N TYR A 178 4.11 1.52 -11.93
CA TYR A 178 2.99 1.61 -10.99
C TYR A 178 3.19 2.76 -10.00
N PHE A 179 4.40 2.87 -9.44
CA PHE A 179 4.77 3.95 -8.53
C PHE A 179 5.38 5.13 -9.29
N ASN A 180 5.20 6.34 -8.74
CA ASN A 180 5.85 7.57 -9.21
C ASN A 180 7.09 7.91 -8.38
N ASP A 181 7.45 7.03 -7.44
CA ASP A 181 8.55 7.26 -6.52
C ASP A 181 9.91 7.20 -7.21
N THR A 182 10.88 7.91 -6.63
CA THR A 182 12.25 7.97 -7.14
C THR A 182 12.95 6.62 -6.98
N TYR A 183 12.68 5.94 -5.86
CA TYR A 183 13.28 4.67 -5.50
C TYR A 183 12.19 3.61 -5.39
N GLU A 184 12.43 2.47 -6.01
CA GLU A 184 11.59 1.28 -5.88
C GLU A 184 12.44 0.02 -6.09
N GLY A 185 12.05 -1.09 -5.49
CA GLY A 185 12.73 -2.36 -5.66
C GLY A 185 12.27 -3.41 -4.65
N LEU A 186 12.87 -4.58 -4.78
CA LEU A 186 12.76 -5.65 -3.80
C LEU A 186 14.11 -5.81 -3.10
N PRO A 187 14.16 -6.11 -1.79
CA PRO A 187 15.43 -6.41 -1.11
C PRO A 187 16.10 -7.63 -1.75
N VAL A 188 17.39 -7.54 -2.02
CA VAL A 188 18.16 -8.57 -2.77
C VAL A 188 18.11 -9.94 -2.09
N ASP A 189 18.22 -9.95 -0.75
CA ASP A 189 18.20 -11.17 0.05
C ASP A 189 16.83 -11.48 0.67
N GLY A 190 15.78 -10.84 0.15
CA GLY A 190 14.40 -10.97 0.63
C GLY A 190 14.08 -10.14 1.88
N TYR A 191 12.79 -10.00 2.17
CA TYR A 191 12.29 -9.17 3.27
C TYR A 191 12.69 -9.70 4.65
N THR A 192 12.74 -11.02 4.81
CA THR A 192 13.11 -11.64 6.08
C THR A 192 14.54 -11.28 6.48
N ALA A 193 15.49 -11.42 5.56
CA ALA A 193 16.88 -11.07 5.80
C ALA A 193 17.04 -9.57 6.09
N TRP A 194 16.34 -8.72 5.33
CA TRP A 194 16.33 -7.27 5.57
C TRP A 194 15.87 -6.92 6.98
N LEU A 195 14.71 -7.47 7.41
CA LEU A 195 14.16 -7.21 8.74
C LEU A 195 15.05 -7.77 9.86
N GLN A 196 15.66 -8.96 9.64
CA GLN A 196 16.62 -9.54 10.57
C GLN A 196 17.85 -8.64 10.74
N ASN A 197 18.39 -8.09 9.64
CA ASN A 197 19.49 -7.16 9.69
C ASN A 197 19.14 -5.87 10.44
N MET A 198 17.93 -5.33 10.25
CA MET A 198 17.44 -4.17 11.01
C MET A 198 17.32 -4.48 12.50
N ALA A 199 16.89 -5.69 12.84
CA ALA A 199 16.68 -6.14 14.21
C ALA A 199 17.96 -6.67 14.90
N ALA A 200 19.09 -6.75 14.19
CA ALA A 200 20.34 -7.29 14.72
C ALA A 200 21.06 -6.37 15.72
N ASP A 201 20.59 -5.14 15.93
CA ASP A 201 21.17 -4.22 16.92
C ASP A 201 20.97 -4.77 18.34
N GLN A 202 22.04 -4.78 19.14
CA GLN A 202 22.03 -5.32 20.51
C GLN A 202 21.02 -4.64 21.46
N ARG A 203 20.51 -3.48 21.09
CA ARG A 203 19.48 -2.73 21.84
C ARG A 203 18.07 -3.20 21.53
N ILE A 204 17.89 -4.06 20.52
CA ILE A 204 16.59 -4.58 20.08
C ILE A 204 16.45 -6.02 20.57
N GLU A 205 15.41 -6.31 21.33
CA GLU A 205 15.00 -7.67 21.66
C GLU A 205 13.79 -8.04 20.81
N VAL A 206 13.93 -9.10 20.00
CA VAL A 206 12.84 -9.65 19.18
C VAL A 206 12.26 -10.87 19.89
N ARG A 207 10.96 -10.84 20.17
CA ARG A 207 10.21 -11.98 20.73
C ARG A 207 9.23 -12.45 19.68
N LEU A 208 9.50 -13.62 19.07
CA LEU A 208 8.59 -14.30 18.16
C LEU A 208 7.53 -15.07 18.95
N ASP A 209 6.43 -15.42 18.29
CA ASP A 209 5.33 -16.20 18.85
C ASP A 209 4.76 -15.63 20.18
N THR A 210 4.80 -14.32 20.30
CA THR A 210 4.38 -13.59 21.50
C THR A 210 3.21 -12.67 21.16
N ASP A 211 2.03 -12.96 21.74
CA ASP A 211 0.89 -12.04 21.60
C ASP A 211 1.05 -10.85 22.55
N TRP A 212 0.84 -9.64 22.03
CA TRP A 212 0.87 -8.41 22.83
C TRP A 212 -0.01 -8.48 24.09
N PHE A 213 -1.19 -9.08 23.97
CA PHE A 213 -2.15 -9.15 25.07
C PHE A 213 -1.71 -10.07 26.22
N ASP A 214 -0.81 -11.01 25.94
CA ASP A 214 -0.25 -11.90 26.97
C ASP A 214 0.87 -11.23 27.78
N VAL A 215 1.54 -10.22 27.18
CA VAL A 215 2.72 -9.60 27.80
C VAL A 215 2.53 -8.13 28.14
N ARG A 216 1.45 -7.48 27.69
CA ARG A 216 1.21 -6.03 27.82
C ARG A 216 1.28 -5.53 29.24
N ASP A 217 0.70 -6.26 30.20
CA ASP A 217 0.62 -5.81 31.58
C ASP A 217 1.99 -5.89 32.27
N GLN A 218 2.78 -6.92 31.97
CA GLN A 218 4.16 -7.03 32.41
C GLN A 218 5.02 -5.90 31.83
N LEU A 219 4.89 -5.62 30.53
CA LEU A 219 5.67 -4.58 29.87
C LEU A 219 5.27 -3.17 30.34
N ARG A 220 3.97 -2.94 30.60
CA ARG A 220 3.48 -1.67 31.16
C ARG A 220 3.91 -1.45 32.61
N ALA A 221 4.10 -2.52 33.38
CA ALA A 221 4.58 -2.44 34.76
C ALA A 221 6.10 -2.22 34.84
N ALA A 222 6.84 -2.33 33.74
CA ALA A 222 8.27 -2.05 33.71
C ALA A 222 8.54 -0.57 34.06
N SER A 223 9.65 -0.32 34.73
CA SER A 223 10.05 1.02 35.13
C SER A 223 11.45 1.34 34.59
N PRO A 224 11.61 2.44 33.84
CA PRO A 224 10.60 3.41 33.44
C PRO A 224 9.65 2.85 32.40
N PRO A 225 8.39 3.37 32.28
CA PRO A 225 7.47 2.92 31.25
C PRO A 225 7.98 3.32 29.86
N ALA A 226 8.06 2.36 28.96
CA ALA A 226 8.43 2.61 27.57
C ALA A 226 7.21 3.03 26.73
N PRO A 227 7.36 3.91 25.72
CA PRO A 227 6.29 4.18 24.78
C PRO A 227 5.96 2.93 23.97
N VAL A 228 4.67 2.69 23.76
CA VAL A 228 4.16 1.52 23.02
C VAL A 228 3.69 1.96 21.65
N VAL A 229 4.19 1.30 20.58
CA VAL A 229 3.68 1.44 19.22
C VAL A 229 3.02 0.11 18.86
N TYR A 230 1.68 0.09 18.90
CA TYR A 230 0.91 -1.10 18.54
C TYR A 230 0.52 -1.04 17.07
N THR A 231 0.97 -2.02 16.28
CA THR A 231 0.71 -2.09 14.83
C THR A 231 -0.31 -3.16 14.44
N GLY A 232 -0.90 -3.84 15.43
CA GLY A 232 -1.97 -4.83 15.22
C GLY A 232 -3.34 -4.19 14.97
N PRO A 233 -4.41 -4.99 14.86
CA PRO A 233 -5.77 -4.49 14.66
C PRO A 233 -6.21 -3.55 15.77
N LEU A 234 -6.61 -2.34 15.39
CA LEU A 234 -6.95 -1.27 16.33
C LEU A 234 -8.15 -1.62 17.19
N ASP A 235 -9.17 -2.22 16.60
CA ASP A 235 -10.36 -2.70 17.31
C ASP A 235 -10.02 -3.73 18.37
N ARG A 236 -9.08 -4.64 18.09
CA ARG A 236 -8.58 -5.61 19.07
C ARG A 236 -7.84 -4.94 20.23
N TYR A 237 -7.10 -3.84 19.96
CA TYR A 237 -6.41 -3.10 21.02
C TYR A 237 -7.39 -2.53 22.05
N PHE A 238 -8.58 -2.14 21.62
CA PHE A 238 -9.66 -1.62 22.45
C PHE A 238 -10.73 -2.67 22.81
N ASP A 239 -10.38 -3.97 22.75
CA ASP A 239 -11.27 -5.08 23.08
C ASP A 239 -12.61 -5.04 22.31
N HIS A 240 -12.59 -4.53 21.06
CA HIS A 240 -13.77 -4.35 20.22
C HIS A 240 -14.90 -3.51 20.84
N ALA A 241 -14.55 -2.55 21.72
CA ALA A 241 -15.51 -1.74 22.46
C ALA A 241 -16.52 -0.99 21.56
N ASP A 242 -16.07 -0.57 20.37
CA ASP A 242 -16.91 0.11 19.37
C ASP A 242 -17.28 -0.81 18.17
N GLY A 243 -17.13 -2.13 18.35
CA GLY A 243 -17.35 -3.12 17.32
C GLY A 243 -16.06 -3.54 16.59
N ARG A 244 -16.21 -4.49 15.63
CA ARG A 244 -15.09 -4.94 14.81
C ARG A 244 -14.95 -4.07 13.57
N LEU A 245 -13.72 -3.74 13.24
CA LEU A 245 -13.39 -3.14 11.94
C LEU A 245 -13.46 -4.22 10.85
N GLY A 246 -14.17 -3.94 9.76
CA GLY A 246 -14.34 -4.84 8.63
C GLY A 246 -13.15 -4.85 7.69
#